data_0830ca80fa5f8063731c3aa3da45a4a7
#
_entry.id   0830ca80fa5f8063731c3aa3da45a4a7
#
_cell.length_a   1.000
_cell.length_b   1.000
_cell.length_c   1.000
_cell.angle_alpha   90.00
_cell.angle_beta   90.00
_cell.angle_gamma   90.00
#
_symmetry.space_group_name_H-M   'P 1'
#
loop_
_entity.id
_entity.type
_entity.pdbx_description
1 polymer ?
#
loop_
_entity_poly.entity_id
_entity_poly.type
_entity_poly.pdbx_seq_one_letter_code
_entity_poly.pdbx_strand_id
1 'polypeptide(L)'
;MIISAKKTIFLVLTLSIIVAGFILYWSRVEVEFLEVQKSAQHNSDLPSTPETVEVKEQKDTSSLSQDSLPLAPAKVPREEKKIPSEFLLDVPFASQSPYAKWDERDEESCEEASIVMVHYFRQNKALTKELMRRELDALIEFQIKHYGDYKDSDAEGIAKLAEECYHYKEVRVSYDISISGLKREIAAGNPVIVPAAGRLLYNPYFTPPGPLYHNLVLIGFNEKGFITNDPGTRRGEHYFYPYDVLYNAIHDFPGTKEQIEQGRKAVVVIQ
;
A
#
# COMPACT_ATOMS: atom_id res chain seq x y z
N MET A 1 52.22 -25.02 8.45
CA MET A 1 50.88 -25.47 8.87
C MET A 1 50.23 -26.14 7.65
N ILE A 2 50.39 -27.47 7.54
CA ILE A 2 49.93 -28.25 6.37
C ILE A 2 48.49 -28.67 6.62
N ILE A 3 47.52 -28.01 5.95
CA ILE A 3 46.12 -28.42 5.97
C ILE A 3 46.02 -29.76 5.23
N SER A 4 45.59 -30.79 5.90
CA SER A 4 45.49 -32.15 5.33
C SER A 4 44.60 -32.14 4.07
N ALA A 5 45.08 -32.70 2.97
CA ALA A 5 44.38 -32.81 1.69
C ALA A 5 42.93 -33.35 1.82
N LYS A 6 42.69 -34.22 2.82
CA LYS A 6 41.32 -34.73 3.15
C LYS A 6 40.36 -33.64 3.60
N LYS A 7 40.80 -32.60 4.35
CA LYS A 7 39.94 -31.49 4.79
C LYS A 7 39.59 -30.55 3.60
N THR A 8 40.57 -30.36 2.69
CA THR A 8 40.35 -29.55 1.49
C THR A 8 39.34 -30.21 0.54
N ILE A 9 39.46 -31.54 0.34
CA ILE A 9 38.52 -32.29 -0.52
C ILE A 9 37.09 -32.27 0.11
N PHE A 10 36.95 -32.43 1.42
CA PHE A 10 35.66 -32.37 2.09
C PHE A 10 35.03 -30.99 1.97
N LEU A 11 35.78 -29.91 2.11
CA LEU A 11 35.30 -28.54 1.97
C LEU A 11 34.82 -28.24 0.54
N VAL A 12 35.53 -28.73 -0.47
CA VAL A 12 35.15 -28.55 -1.89
C VAL A 12 33.89 -29.31 -2.22
N LEU A 13 33.72 -30.54 -1.70
CA LEU A 13 32.53 -31.35 -1.93
C LEU A 13 31.29 -30.75 -1.24
N THR A 14 31.42 -30.22 -0.02
CA THR A 14 30.30 -29.56 0.67
C THR A 14 29.88 -28.26 -0.05
N LEU A 15 30.83 -27.47 -0.52
CA LEU A 15 30.55 -26.26 -1.28
C LEU A 15 29.84 -26.57 -2.59
N SER A 16 30.24 -27.63 -3.30
CA SER A 16 29.61 -28.08 -4.57
C SER A 16 28.17 -28.53 -4.36
N ILE A 17 27.86 -29.22 -3.25
CA ILE A 17 26.47 -29.63 -2.91
C ILE A 17 25.59 -28.42 -2.61
N ILE A 18 26.11 -27.42 -1.87
CA ILE A 18 25.39 -26.19 -1.56
C ILE A 18 25.08 -25.41 -2.84
N VAL A 19 26.06 -25.26 -3.74
CA VAL A 19 25.86 -24.58 -5.03
C VAL A 19 24.86 -25.32 -5.91
N ALA A 20 24.93 -26.63 -5.99
CA ALA A 20 23.95 -27.43 -6.76
C ALA A 20 22.54 -27.32 -6.16
N GLY A 21 22.39 -27.35 -4.84
CA GLY A 21 21.13 -27.12 -4.16
C GLY A 21 20.53 -25.74 -4.43
N PHE A 22 21.39 -24.72 -4.46
CA PHE A 22 20.98 -23.35 -4.78
C PHE A 22 20.52 -23.19 -6.22
N ILE A 23 21.20 -23.82 -7.19
CA ILE A 23 20.80 -23.81 -8.60
C ILE A 23 19.47 -24.52 -8.79
N LEU A 24 19.26 -25.67 -8.15
CA LEU A 24 17.99 -26.42 -8.23
C LEU A 24 16.84 -25.64 -7.56
N TYR A 25 17.10 -24.94 -6.49
CA TYR A 25 16.10 -24.09 -5.85
C TYR A 25 15.69 -22.93 -6.77
N TRP A 26 16.66 -22.23 -7.36
CA TRP A 26 16.38 -21.12 -8.29
C TRP A 26 15.65 -21.57 -9.55
N SER A 27 16.02 -22.72 -10.12
CA SER A 27 15.31 -23.25 -11.29
C SER A 27 13.86 -23.64 -10.98
N ARG A 28 13.53 -24.06 -9.76
CA ARG A 28 12.16 -24.30 -9.32
C ARG A 28 11.35 -23.02 -9.18
N VAL A 29 11.94 -21.98 -8.58
CA VAL A 29 11.30 -20.67 -8.42
C VAL A 29 10.98 -20.06 -9.79
N GLU A 30 11.89 -20.20 -10.76
CA GLU A 30 11.70 -19.67 -12.12
C GLU A 30 10.56 -20.41 -12.88
N VAL A 31 10.43 -21.71 -12.69
CA VAL A 31 9.35 -22.51 -13.28
C VAL A 31 7.99 -22.16 -12.65
N GLU A 32 7.92 -22.02 -11.33
CA GLU A 32 6.69 -21.61 -10.64
C GLU A 32 6.25 -20.20 -11.07
N PHE A 33 7.20 -19.29 -11.24
CA PHE A 33 6.93 -17.93 -11.71
C PHE A 33 6.37 -17.92 -13.15
N LEU A 34 6.90 -18.76 -14.03
CA LEU A 34 6.42 -18.90 -15.41
C LEU A 34 5.02 -19.55 -15.48
N GLU A 35 4.71 -20.48 -14.58
CA GLU A 35 3.35 -21.08 -14.52
C GLU A 35 2.30 -20.10 -14.01
N VAL A 36 2.65 -19.25 -13.03
CA VAL A 36 1.77 -18.19 -12.55
C VAL A 36 1.49 -17.15 -13.64
N GLN A 37 2.50 -16.76 -14.42
CA GLN A 37 2.31 -15.87 -15.56
C GLN A 37 1.43 -16.49 -16.66
N LYS A 38 1.58 -17.77 -16.91
CA LYS A 38 0.80 -18.49 -17.93
C LYS A 38 -0.66 -18.68 -17.53
N SER A 39 -0.94 -18.90 -16.25
CA SER A 39 -2.31 -18.98 -15.73
C SER A 39 -3.01 -17.61 -15.71
N ALA A 40 -2.28 -16.52 -15.45
CA ALA A 40 -2.80 -15.16 -15.52
C ALA A 40 -3.17 -14.77 -16.97
N GLN A 41 -2.39 -15.21 -17.95
CA GLN A 41 -2.64 -14.96 -19.38
C GLN A 41 -3.82 -15.76 -19.92
N HIS A 42 -4.07 -16.97 -19.38
CA HIS A 42 -5.17 -17.83 -19.81
C HIS A 42 -6.54 -17.31 -19.33
N ASN A 43 -6.60 -16.58 -18.22
CA ASN A 43 -7.83 -15.97 -17.70
C ASN A 43 -8.23 -14.67 -18.41
N SER A 44 -7.35 -14.08 -19.23
CA SER A 44 -7.67 -12.90 -20.04
C SER A 44 -8.36 -13.19 -21.37
N ASP A 45 -8.42 -14.46 -21.79
CA ASP A 45 -8.92 -14.89 -23.12
C ASP A 45 -10.33 -15.51 -23.09
N LEU A 46 -11.10 -15.34 -22.00
CA LEU A 46 -12.50 -15.78 -21.96
C LEU A 46 -13.42 -14.72 -22.58
N PRO A 47 -14.19 -15.06 -23.64
CA PRO A 47 -15.09 -14.11 -24.28
C PRO A 47 -16.30 -13.80 -23.39
N SER A 48 -16.51 -12.51 -23.10
CA SER A 48 -17.71 -12.00 -22.45
C SER A 48 -18.89 -12.00 -23.43
N THR A 49 -19.83 -12.92 -23.25
CA THR A 49 -21.13 -12.87 -23.92
C THR A 49 -22.13 -12.12 -23.03
N PRO A 50 -22.82 -11.11 -23.53
CA PRO A 50 -23.90 -10.47 -22.77
C PRO A 50 -25.20 -11.25 -23.01
N GLU A 51 -25.74 -11.82 -21.92
CA GLU A 51 -27.08 -12.40 -21.91
C GLU A 51 -28.11 -11.30 -21.72
N THR A 52 -28.91 -11.07 -22.77
CA THR A 52 -30.02 -10.13 -22.78
C THR A 52 -31.25 -10.81 -22.15
N VAL A 53 -31.68 -10.34 -20.98
CA VAL A 53 -32.94 -10.75 -20.36
C VAL A 53 -34.03 -9.78 -20.79
N GLU A 54 -34.97 -10.27 -21.61
CA GLU A 54 -36.24 -9.61 -21.95
C GLU A 54 -37.18 -9.63 -20.74
N VAL A 55 -37.54 -8.45 -20.23
CA VAL A 55 -38.62 -8.31 -19.24
C VAL A 55 -39.91 -7.93 -19.99
N LYS A 56 -40.89 -8.84 -19.95
CA LYS A 56 -42.24 -8.61 -20.45
C LYS A 56 -43.00 -7.61 -19.54
N GLU A 57 -43.53 -6.61 -20.19
CA GLU A 57 -44.45 -5.62 -19.66
C GLU A 57 -45.81 -6.27 -19.32
N GLN A 58 -46.26 -6.14 -18.09
CA GLN A 58 -47.65 -6.45 -17.71
C GLN A 58 -48.30 -5.16 -17.21
N LYS A 59 -49.30 -4.73 -17.99
CA LYS A 59 -50.10 -3.54 -17.81
C LYS A 59 -51.28 -3.93 -16.90
N ASP A 60 -51.43 -3.27 -15.75
CA ASP A 60 -52.70 -3.22 -15.05
C ASP A 60 -53.01 -1.82 -14.55
N THR A 61 -54.15 -1.34 -15.00
CA THR A 61 -54.75 -0.06 -14.70
C THR A 61 -55.61 -0.15 -13.46
N SER A 62 -55.39 0.71 -12.45
CA SER A 62 -56.51 1.28 -11.67
C SER A 62 -56.09 2.60 -10.99
N SER A 63 -56.94 3.57 -11.23
CA SER A 63 -56.95 4.93 -10.71
C SER A 63 -57.08 4.99 -9.20
N LEU A 64 -56.46 5.99 -8.52
CA LEU A 64 -57.16 6.98 -7.68
C LEU A 64 -56.20 7.87 -6.86
N SER A 65 -56.49 9.17 -6.97
CA SER A 65 -56.31 10.29 -6.03
C SER A 65 -54.89 10.79 -5.69
N GLN A 66 -54.74 12.03 -6.14
CA GLN A 66 -53.77 13.04 -5.76
C GLN A 66 -53.76 13.29 -4.24
N ASP A 67 -52.60 13.21 -3.65
CA ASP A 67 -52.26 14.04 -2.50
C ASP A 67 -50.79 14.55 -2.70
N SER A 68 -50.67 15.88 -2.80
CA SER A 68 -49.46 16.58 -3.18
C SER A 68 -48.59 16.76 -1.94
N LEU A 69 -47.53 15.91 -1.81
CA LEU A 69 -46.39 16.15 -0.93
C LEU A 69 -45.34 17.00 -1.68
N PRO A 70 -44.64 17.94 -1.00
CA PRO A 70 -43.65 18.77 -1.64
C PRO A 70 -42.48 17.93 -2.14
N LEU A 71 -42.13 18.06 -3.44
CA LEU A 71 -40.97 17.46 -4.01
C LEU A 71 -39.73 17.96 -3.25
N ALA A 72 -39.01 17.02 -2.64
CA ALA A 72 -37.65 17.28 -2.19
C ALA A 72 -36.80 17.75 -3.38
N PRO A 73 -35.87 18.74 -3.21
CA PRO A 73 -35.10 19.25 -4.32
C PRO A 73 -34.27 18.10 -4.93
N ALA A 74 -34.47 17.92 -6.24
CA ALA A 74 -33.71 16.96 -7.02
C ALA A 74 -32.21 17.20 -6.79
N LYS A 75 -31.48 16.17 -6.31
CA LYS A 75 -30.04 16.21 -6.24
C LYS A 75 -29.51 16.47 -7.65
N VAL A 76 -28.94 17.67 -7.87
CA VAL A 76 -28.22 18.01 -9.08
C VAL A 76 -27.16 16.93 -9.29
N PRO A 77 -27.09 16.27 -10.46
CA PRO A 77 -26.05 15.30 -10.73
C PRO A 77 -24.71 16.02 -10.59
N ARG A 78 -23.90 15.59 -9.62
CA ARG A 78 -22.51 16.06 -9.49
C ARG A 78 -21.80 15.50 -10.71
N GLU A 79 -21.37 16.36 -11.64
CA GLU A 79 -20.52 15.95 -12.75
C GLU A 79 -19.34 15.16 -12.16
N GLU A 80 -19.29 13.85 -12.40
CA GLU A 80 -18.13 13.03 -12.04
C GLU A 80 -16.96 13.52 -12.92
N LYS A 81 -16.04 14.24 -12.31
CA LYS A 81 -14.79 14.62 -12.99
C LYS A 81 -14.14 13.36 -13.52
N LYS A 82 -13.94 13.29 -14.82
CA LYS A 82 -13.29 12.16 -15.50
C LYS A 82 -11.90 11.96 -14.90
N ILE A 83 -11.63 10.74 -14.40
CA ILE A 83 -10.31 10.37 -13.90
C ILE A 83 -9.32 10.41 -15.08
N PRO A 84 -8.17 11.12 -15.00
CA PRO A 84 -7.16 11.10 -16.06
C PRO A 84 -6.56 9.71 -16.22
N SER A 85 -5.90 9.43 -17.34
CA SER A 85 -5.19 8.16 -17.58
C SER A 85 -3.97 8.00 -16.68
N GLU A 86 -3.32 9.11 -16.35
CA GLU A 86 -2.16 9.18 -15.46
C GLU A 86 -2.19 10.44 -14.60
N PHE A 87 -1.59 10.38 -13.44
CA PHE A 87 -1.45 11.52 -12.52
C PHE A 87 -0.30 11.25 -11.55
N LEU A 88 0.43 12.31 -11.16
CA LEU A 88 1.52 12.23 -10.20
C LEU A 88 1.53 13.49 -9.32
N LEU A 89 1.60 13.29 -8.01
CA LEU A 89 1.80 14.34 -7.00
C LEU A 89 3.29 14.45 -6.67
N ASP A 90 3.77 15.65 -6.48
CA ASP A 90 5.16 15.93 -6.07
C ASP A 90 5.32 15.79 -4.54
N VAL A 91 5.11 14.56 -4.04
CA VAL A 91 5.25 14.24 -2.61
C VAL A 91 6.73 13.99 -2.32
N PRO A 92 7.36 14.74 -1.39
CA PRO A 92 8.77 14.54 -1.09
C PRO A 92 9.01 13.16 -0.47
N PHE A 93 10.13 12.53 -0.84
CA PHE A 93 10.51 11.22 -0.35
C PHE A 93 11.63 11.27 0.69
N ALA A 94 11.48 10.46 1.74
CA ALA A 94 12.60 10.02 2.57
C ALA A 94 12.31 8.63 3.16
N SER A 95 13.34 7.78 3.25
CA SER A 95 13.23 6.46 3.87
C SER A 95 12.96 6.56 5.37
N GLN A 96 12.23 5.60 5.94
CA GLN A 96 12.06 5.44 7.39
C GLN A 96 13.40 5.19 8.11
N SER A 97 14.42 4.68 7.39
CA SER A 97 15.81 4.63 7.85
C SER A 97 16.68 5.64 7.09
N PRO A 98 16.64 6.95 7.48
CA PRO A 98 17.27 8.01 6.70
C PRO A 98 18.77 7.88 6.57
N TYR A 99 19.42 7.23 7.54
CA TYR A 99 20.86 6.97 7.56
C TYR A 99 21.23 5.50 7.28
N ALA A 100 20.24 4.67 6.92
CA ALA A 100 20.40 3.25 6.61
C ALA A 100 21.06 2.43 7.74
N LYS A 101 20.73 2.73 8.99
CA LYS A 101 21.23 2.00 10.15
C LYS A 101 20.32 0.86 10.58
N TRP A 102 19.04 0.92 10.26
CA TRP A 102 18.00 -0.08 10.51
C TRP A 102 18.04 -0.63 11.95
N ASP A 103 17.99 0.28 12.94
CA ASP A 103 17.71 -0.09 14.32
C ASP A 103 16.21 -0.33 14.54
N GLU A 104 15.81 -0.72 15.75
CA GLU A 104 14.41 -1.03 16.07
C GLU A 104 13.46 0.13 15.75
N ARG A 105 13.88 1.37 16.00
CA ARG A 105 13.08 2.55 15.68
C ARG A 105 12.91 2.72 14.17
N ASP A 106 13.96 2.50 13.41
CA ASP A 106 13.91 2.56 11.95
C ASP A 106 13.02 1.45 11.37
N GLU A 107 13.09 0.24 11.93
CA GLU A 107 12.30 -0.90 11.43
C GLU A 107 10.78 -0.72 11.66
N GLU A 108 10.39 -0.03 12.73
CA GLU A 108 8.99 0.14 13.15
C GLU A 108 8.40 1.53 12.80
N SER A 109 9.03 2.33 11.91
CA SER A 109 8.62 3.72 11.65
C SER A 109 7.96 3.93 10.28
N CYS A 110 7.36 2.94 9.68
CA CYS A 110 6.76 3.09 8.33
C CYS A 110 5.51 3.98 8.35
N GLU A 111 4.73 3.95 9.42
CA GLU A 111 3.55 4.78 9.64
C GLU A 111 3.94 6.26 9.77
N GLU A 112 4.88 6.54 10.68
CA GLU A 112 5.39 7.89 10.90
C GLU A 112 6.03 8.46 9.65
N ALA A 113 6.85 7.67 8.95
CA ALA A 113 7.49 8.11 7.71
C ALA A 113 6.45 8.47 6.64
N SER A 114 5.37 7.68 6.54
CA SER A 114 4.27 7.96 5.62
C SER A 114 3.52 9.24 6.01
N ILE A 115 3.23 9.46 7.29
CA ILE A 115 2.63 10.70 7.79
C ILE A 115 3.55 11.89 7.50
N VAL A 116 4.86 11.79 7.77
CA VAL A 116 5.84 12.87 7.55
C VAL A 116 5.90 13.26 6.08
N MET A 117 5.97 12.30 5.15
CA MET A 117 5.98 12.60 3.72
C MET A 117 4.72 13.38 3.29
N VAL A 118 3.54 12.96 3.75
CA VAL A 118 2.28 13.67 3.48
C VAL A 118 2.25 15.04 4.14
N HIS A 119 2.73 15.15 5.39
CA HIS A 119 2.81 16.44 6.09
C HIS A 119 3.67 17.44 5.34
N TYR A 120 4.87 17.06 4.89
CA TYR A 120 5.76 17.95 4.16
C TYR A 120 5.19 18.34 2.79
N PHE A 121 4.49 17.43 2.12
CA PHE A 121 3.73 17.73 0.91
C PHE A 121 2.66 18.80 1.17
N ARG A 122 1.83 18.65 2.22
CA ARG A 122 0.79 19.62 2.58
C ARG A 122 1.36 20.98 2.94
N GLN A 123 2.57 21.03 3.51
CA GLN A 123 3.27 22.25 3.81
C GLN A 123 4.01 22.86 2.60
N ASN A 124 4.02 22.18 1.46
CA ASN A 124 4.81 22.56 0.27
C ASN A 124 6.30 22.79 0.63
N LYS A 125 6.88 21.86 1.39
CA LYS A 125 8.26 21.92 1.89
C LYS A 125 9.07 20.72 1.42
N ALA A 126 10.37 20.96 1.17
CA ALA A 126 11.31 19.87 0.91
C ALA A 126 11.55 19.04 2.18
N LEU A 127 11.72 17.74 2.04
CA LEU A 127 12.02 16.80 3.10
C LEU A 127 13.44 16.25 2.91
N THR A 128 14.34 16.57 3.85
CA THR A 128 15.68 16.00 3.88
C THR A 128 15.73 14.80 4.85
N LYS A 129 16.77 13.99 4.74
CA LYS A 129 16.96 12.87 5.68
C LYS A 129 17.13 13.33 7.14
N GLU A 130 17.72 14.50 7.36
CA GLU A 130 17.88 15.10 8.69
C GLU A 130 16.52 15.52 9.26
N LEU A 131 15.66 16.10 8.42
CA LEU A 131 14.30 16.45 8.79
C LEU A 131 13.47 15.20 9.07
N MET A 132 13.54 14.20 8.18
CA MET A 132 12.85 12.92 8.41
C MET A 132 13.26 12.31 9.75
N ARG A 133 14.56 12.20 10.07
CA ARG A 133 15.00 11.64 11.35
C ARG A 133 14.44 12.40 12.54
N ARG A 134 14.46 13.73 12.50
CA ARG A 134 13.93 14.58 13.56
C ARG A 134 12.43 14.38 13.76
N GLU A 135 11.68 14.34 12.67
CA GLU A 135 10.23 14.13 12.72
C GLU A 135 9.88 12.71 13.23
N LEU A 136 10.60 11.69 12.78
CA LEU A 136 10.42 10.32 13.27
C LEU A 136 10.67 10.25 14.79
N ASP A 137 11.77 10.82 15.28
CA ASP A 137 12.07 10.83 16.70
C ASP A 137 10.97 11.56 17.50
N ALA A 138 10.47 12.69 16.99
CA ALA A 138 9.42 13.45 17.64
C ALA A 138 8.09 12.68 17.71
N LEU A 139 7.69 12.01 16.62
CA LEU A 139 6.46 11.22 16.56
C LEU A 139 6.55 9.98 17.46
N ILE A 140 7.68 9.27 17.45
CA ILE A 140 7.92 8.13 18.33
C ILE A 140 7.87 8.53 19.81
N GLU A 141 8.58 9.59 20.21
CA GLU A 141 8.55 10.06 21.60
C GLU A 141 7.16 10.52 22.02
N PHE A 142 6.40 11.14 21.12
CA PHE A 142 5.02 11.51 21.37
C PHE A 142 4.15 10.27 21.65
N GLN A 143 4.24 9.24 20.82
CA GLN A 143 3.47 8.00 20.97
C GLN A 143 3.83 7.26 22.24
N ILE A 144 5.13 7.09 22.54
CA ILE A 144 5.59 6.48 23.82
C ILE A 144 4.98 7.20 25.00
N LYS A 145 5.01 8.55 24.99
CA LYS A 145 4.51 9.37 26.09
C LYS A 145 3.00 9.32 26.26
N HIS A 146 2.24 9.31 25.17
CA HIS A 146 0.79 9.50 25.18
C HIS A 146 0.00 8.20 24.99
N TYR A 147 0.60 7.21 24.28
CA TYR A 147 -0.06 5.92 23.98
C TYR A 147 0.63 4.74 24.67
N GLY A 148 1.86 4.91 25.15
CA GLY A 148 2.65 3.88 25.83
C GLY A 148 3.46 2.99 24.87
N ASP A 149 3.19 3.04 23.56
CA ASP A 149 3.92 2.34 22.50
C ASP A 149 3.82 3.13 21.19
N TYR A 150 4.68 2.82 20.23
CA TYR A 150 4.72 3.47 18.91
C TYR A 150 4.65 2.45 17.76
N LYS A 151 4.57 1.16 18.05
CA LYS A 151 4.65 0.10 17.03
C LYS A 151 3.27 -0.25 16.46
N ASP A 152 3.24 -0.57 15.19
CA ASP A 152 2.11 -1.21 14.51
C ASP A 152 0.74 -0.51 14.71
N SER A 153 0.64 0.74 14.30
CA SER A 153 -0.61 1.47 14.32
C SER A 153 -1.54 1.03 13.18
N ASP A 154 -2.82 0.81 13.49
CA ASP A 154 -3.87 0.66 12.49
C ASP A 154 -4.21 2.00 11.81
N ALA A 155 -5.09 1.99 10.81
CA ALA A 155 -5.47 3.18 10.07
C ALA A 155 -6.06 4.29 10.97
N GLU A 156 -6.82 3.94 12.01
CA GLU A 156 -7.34 4.90 12.98
C GLU A 156 -6.24 5.48 13.86
N GLY A 157 -5.26 4.67 14.25
CA GLY A 157 -4.05 5.11 14.97
C GLY A 157 -3.22 6.08 14.15
N ILE A 158 -3.00 5.79 12.87
CA ILE A 158 -2.33 6.69 11.91
C ILE A 158 -3.06 8.03 11.79
N ALA A 159 -4.39 7.99 11.64
CA ALA A 159 -5.21 9.19 11.57
C ALA A 159 -5.11 10.02 12.86
N LYS A 160 -5.27 9.38 14.02
CA LYS A 160 -5.15 10.01 15.34
C LYS A 160 -3.78 10.65 15.54
N LEU A 161 -2.70 9.98 15.14
CA LEU A 161 -1.34 10.53 15.26
C LEU A 161 -1.18 11.81 14.42
N ALA A 162 -1.71 11.84 13.19
CA ALA A 162 -1.68 13.02 12.34
C ALA A 162 -2.51 14.19 12.94
N GLU A 163 -3.67 13.89 13.51
CA GLU A 163 -4.53 14.89 14.18
C GLU A 163 -3.87 15.48 15.44
N GLU A 164 -3.32 14.63 16.30
CA GLU A 164 -2.79 15.06 17.59
C GLU A 164 -1.42 15.74 17.48
N CYS A 165 -0.52 15.24 16.60
CA CYS A 165 0.83 15.80 16.48
C CYS A 165 0.92 16.98 15.51
N TYR A 166 0.21 16.91 14.37
CA TYR A 166 0.28 17.96 13.36
C TYR A 166 -0.97 18.83 13.29
N HIS A 167 -1.96 18.57 14.16
CA HIS A 167 -3.19 19.34 14.30
C HIS A 167 -4.05 19.41 13.03
N TYR A 168 -3.99 18.38 12.19
CA TYR A 168 -4.88 18.26 11.05
C TYR A 168 -6.34 18.16 11.53
N LYS A 169 -7.25 18.85 10.82
CA LYS A 169 -8.68 18.88 11.15
C LYS A 169 -9.49 17.94 10.27
N GLU A 170 -8.95 17.61 9.13
CA GLU A 170 -9.60 16.79 8.13
C GLU A 170 -8.71 15.58 7.82
N VAL A 171 -8.80 14.56 8.66
CA VAL A 171 -8.19 13.24 8.44
C VAL A 171 -9.31 12.23 8.26
N ARG A 172 -9.22 11.42 7.23
CA ARG A 172 -10.26 10.46 6.90
C ARG A 172 -9.69 9.06 6.73
N VAL A 173 -10.23 8.11 7.50
CA VAL A 173 -10.04 6.68 7.29
C VAL A 173 -11.15 6.17 6.38
N SER A 174 -10.82 5.39 5.37
CA SER A 174 -11.78 4.79 4.45
C SER A 174 -11.56 3.29 4.35
N TYR A 175 -12.64 2.53 4.54
CA TYR A 175 -12.66 1.07 4.48
C TYR A 175 -13.35 0.53 3.21
N ASP A 176 -14.24 1.32 2.63
CA ASP A 176 -14.85 1.03 1.33
C ASP A 176 -13.99 1.65 0.24
N ILE A 177 -12.97 0.91 -0.18
CA ILE A 177 -11.97 1.36 -1.14
C ILE A 177 -12.07 0.59 -2.47
N SER A 178 -11.76 1.26 -3.55
CA SER A 178 -11.61 0.68 -4.88
C SER A 178 -10.45 1.33 -5.62
N ILE A 179 -9.90 0.66 -6.61
CA ILE A 179 -8.83 1.23 -7.46
C ILE A 179 -9.26 2.57 -8.05
N SER A 180 -10.51 2.68 -8.54
CA SER A 180 -11.04 3.94 -9.06
C SER A 180 -11.22 5.01 -7.98
N GLY A 181 -11.58 4.61 -6.75
CA GLY A 181 -11.65 5.50 -5.59
C GLY A 181 -10.28 6.08 -5.23
N LEU A 182 -9.26 5.23 -5.13
CA LEU A 182 -7.88 5.65 -4.88
C LEU A 182 -7.35 6.60 -5.96
N LYS A 183 -7.62 6.29 -7.24
CA LYS A 183 -7.27 7.19 -8.36
C LYS A 183 -7.97 8.55 -8.25
N ARG A 184 -9.22 8.59 -7.81
CA ARG A 184 -9.94 9.87 -7.61
C ARG A 184 -9.33 10.71 -6.49
N GLU A 185 -8.93 10.08 -5.37
CA GLU A 185 -8.24 10.79 -4.28
C GLU A 185 -6.94 11.42 -4.76
N ILE A 186 -6.10 10.64 -5.43
CA ILE A 186 -4.82 11.12 -5.97
C ILE A 186 -5.05 12.23 -6.99
N ALA A 187 -6.00 12.08 -7.94
CA ALA A 187 -6.32 13.09 -8.94
C ALA A 187 -6.96 14.35 -8.34
N ALA A 188 -7.52 14.27 -7.14
CA ALA A 188 -8.00 15.41 -6.36
C ALA A 188 -6.88 16.15 -5.59
N GLY A 189 -5.63 15.67 -5.66
CA GLY A 189 -4.48 16.26 -4.97
C GLY A 189 -4.23 15.67 -3.59
N ASN A 190 -4.80 14.51 -3.29
CA ASN A 190 -4.66 13.85 -1.99
C ASN A 190 -3.72 12.64 -2.08
N PRO A 191 -2.51 12.69 -1.53
CA PRO A 191 -1.72 11.49 -1.26
C PRO A 191 -2.49 10.57 -0.32
N VAL A 192 -2.35 9.26 -0.51
CA VAL A 192 -3.08 8.26 0.28
C VAL A 192 -2.09 7.38 1.04
N ILE A 193 -2.17 7.36 2.37
CA ILE A 193 -1.40 6.44 3.20
C ILE A 193 -2.10 5.08 3.18
N VAL A 194 -1.32 4.04 2.96
CA VAL A 194 -1.82 2.67 2.77
C VAL A 194 -1.16 1.71 3.73
N PRO A 195 -1.89 1.20 4.73
CA PRO A 195 -1.50 0.01 5.49
C PRO A 195 -1.51 -1.23 4.59
N ALA A 196 -0.51 -2.07 4.71
CA ALA A 196 -0.34 -3.22 3.81
C ALA A 196 0.25 -4.46 4.50
N ALA A 197 -0.15 -5.63 4.04
CA ALA A 197 0.59 -6.86 4.24
C ALA A 197 1.88 -6.79 3.39
N GLY A 198 2.99 -6.40 4.02
CA GLY A 198 4.20 -5.99 3.30
C GLY A 198 4.79 -7.08 2.41
N ARG A 199 4.65 -8.36 2.79
CA ARG A 199 5.11 -9.49 1.96
C ARG A 199 4.33 -9.64 0.65
N LEU A 200 3.05 -9.25 0.62
CA LEU A 200 2.22 -9.28 -0.59
C LEU A 200 2.56 -8.15 -1.58
N LEU A 201 3.41 -7.20 -1.19
CA LEU A 201 3.95 -6.18 -2.10
C LEU A 201 5.01 -6.74 -3.04
N TYR A 202 5.62 -7.88 -2.70
CA TYR A 202 6.69 -8.52 -3.49
C TYR A 202 7.82 -7.57 -3.87
N ASN A 203 8.14 -6.61 -2.99
CA ASN A 203 9.19 -5.61 -3.26
C ASN A 203 10.57 -6.26 -3.12
N PRO A 204 11.36 -6.38 -4.21
CA PRO A 204 12.65 -7.04 -4.19
C PRO A 204 13.73 -6.28 -3.40
N TYR A 205 13.43 -5.06 -2.98
CA TYR A 205 14.35 -4.23 -2.20
C TYR A 205 14.14 -4.33 -0.70
N PHE A 206 13.15 -5.07 -0.26
CA PHE A 206 13.02 -5.44 1.14
C PHE A 206 14.02 -6.53 1.51
N THR A 207 14.48 -6.50 2.76
CA THR A 207 15.24 -7.62 3.32
C THR A 207 14.36 -8.86 3.38
N PRO A 208 14.72 -9.98 2.73
CA PRO A 208 13.90 -11.20 2.74
C PRO A 208 13.62 -11.70 4.17
N PRO A 209 12.40 -12.13 4.46
CA PRO A 209 11.26 -12.34 3.57
C PRO A 209 10.36 -11.11 3.36
N GLY A 210 10.76 -9.93 3.76
CA GLY A 210 9.99 -8.70 3.79
C GLY A 210 9.19 -8.51 5.09
N PRO A 211 8.75 -7.29 5.37
CA PRO A 211 7.98 -6.98 6.57
C PRO A 211 6.62 -7.67 6.52
N LEU A 212 6.11 -8.11 7.66
CA LEU A 212 4.73 -8.63 7.76
C LEU A 212 3.73 -7.48 7.56
N TYR A 213 3.89 -6.41 8.33
CA TYR A 213 3.11 -5.18 8.22
C TYR A 213 3.98 -4.06 7.65
N HIS A 214 3.39 -3.18 6.85
CA HIS A 214 4.08 -2.07 6.22
C HIS A 214 3.13 -0.92 5.89
N ASN A 215 3.67 0.29 5.82
CA ASN A 215 2.93 1.47 5.38
C ASN A 215 3.69 2.20 4.27
N LEU A 216 2.96 2.70 3.28
CA LEU A 216 3.50 3.47 2.15
C LEU A 216 2.50 4.53 1.67
N VAL A 217 2.94 5.43 0.81
CA VAL A 217 2.11 6.53 0.32
C VAL A 217 1.86 6.39 -1.18
N LEU A 218 0.58 6.32 -1.61
CA LEU A 218 0.20 6.47 -3.01
C LEU A 218 0.33 7.93 -3.40
N ILE A 219 1.10 8.20 -4.43
CA ILE A 219 1.36 9.55 -4.92
C ILE A 219 0.95 9.74 -6.38
N GLY A 220 0.70 8.64 -7.10
CA GLY A 220 0.35 8.71 -8.51
C GLY A 220 -0.19 7.40 -9.05
N PHE A 221 -0.53 7.43 -10.32
CA PHE A 221 -0.95 6.26 -11.09
C PHE A 221 -0.74 6.49 -12.59
N ASN A 222 -0.67 5.39 -13.35
CA ASN A 222 -0.72 5.36 -14.79
C ASN A 222 -1.70 4.28 -15.28
N GLU A 223 -1.65 3.85 -16.52
CA GLU A 223 -2.53 2.80 -17.05
C GLU A 223 -2.31 1.42 -16.40
N LYS A 224 -1.11 1.15 -15.86
CA LYS A 224 -0.67 -0.19 -15.40
C LYS A 224 -0.70 -0.36 -13.88
N GLY A 225 -0.63 0.73 -13.10
CA GLY A 225 -0.54 0.62 -11.65
C GLY A 225 -0.38 1.95 -10.92
N PHE A 226 -0.11 1.84 -9.63
CA PHE A 226 0.14 2.98 -8.76
C PHE A 226 1.63 3.33 -8.70
N ILE A 227 1.91 4.62 -8.53
CA ILE A 227 3.23 5.16 -8.20
C ILE A 227 3.19 5.53 -6.72
N THR A 228 4.20 5.11 -5.98
CA THR A 228 4.24 5.22 -4.51
C THR A 228 5.53 5.83 -4.03
N ASN A 229 5.50 6.42 -2.84
CA ASN A 229 6.67 6.61 -2.01
C ASN A 229 6.66 5.54 -0.92
N ASP A 230 7.57 4.57 -1.01
CA ASP A 230 7.70 3.41 -0.12
C ASP A 230 8.88 3.64 0.85
N PRO A 231 8.64 3.99 2.13
CA PRO A 231 9.71 4.33 3.07
C PRO A 231 10.56 3.13 3.50
N GLY A 232 10.10 1.90 3.32
CA GLY A 232 10.79 0.67 3.74
C GLY A 232 12.05 0.35 2.95
N THR A 233 12.39 1.16 1.96
CA THR A 233 13.62 1.01 1.18
C THR A 233 14.14 2.35 0.68
N ARG A 234 15.46 2.46 0.50
CA ARG A 234 16.09 3.64 -0.11
C ARG A 234 15.77 3.80 -1.61
N ARG A 235 15.14 2.80 -2.23
CA ARG A 235 14.70 2.79 -3.63
C ARG A 235 13.19 2.92 -3.75
N GLY A 236 12.55 3.47 -2.72
CA GLY A 236 11.10 3.57 -2.65
C GLY A 236 10.52 4.84 -3.24
N GLU A 237 11.37 5.80 -3.64
CA GLU A 237 10.90 7.01 -4.31
C GLU A 237 10.31 6.67 -5.69
N HIS A 238 9.07 7.12 -5.93
CA HIS A 238 8.31 6.86 -7.15
C HIS A 238 8.27 5.37 -7.53
N TYR A 239 8.25 4.48 -6.53
CA TYR A 239 8.25 3.05 -6.78
C TYR A 239 6.91 2.61 -7.36
N PHE A 240 6.98 1.78 -8.41
CA PHE A 240 5.80 1.33 -9.14
C PHE A 240 5.30 -0.02 -8.63
N TYR A 241 4.00 -0.10 -8.35
CA TYR A 241 3.30 -1.36 -8.07
C TYR A 241 2.16 -1.58 -9.07
N PRO A 242 2.01 -2.77 -9.70
CA PRO A 242 0.81 -3.15 -10.43
C PRO A 242 -0.45 -2.98 -9.56
N TYR A 243 -1.59 -2.66 -10.19
CA TYR A 243 -2.84 -2.42 -9.46
C TYR A 243 -3.26 -3.59 -8.58
N ASP A 244 -3.20 -4.80 -9.11
CA ASP A 244 -3.57 -6.03 -8.41
C ASP A 244 -2.63 -6.33 -7.25
N VAL A 245 -1.33 -6.16 -7.43
CA VAL A 245 -0.33 -6.37 -6.37
C VAL A 245 -0.61 -5.43 -5.20
N LEU A 246 -0.67 -4.13 -5.47
CA LEU A 246 -0.88 -3.16 -4.39
C LEU A 246 -2.26 -3.32 -3.75
N TYR A 247 -3.32 -3.43 -4.56
CA TYR A 247 -4.67 -3.55 -4.03
C TYR A 247 -4.87 -4.80 -3.20
N ASN A 248 -4.27 -5.92 -3.59
CA ASN A 248 -4.29 -7.15 -2.79
C ASN A 248 -3.50 -7.00 -1.49
N ALA A 249 -2.39 -6.27 -1.51
CA ALA A 249 -1.57 -6.04 -0.33
C ALA A 249 -2.21 -5.11 0.71
N ILE A 250 -3.19 -4.28 0.34
CA ILE A 250 -3.85 -3.37 1.30
C ILE A 250 -4.55 -4.18 2.39
N HIS A 251 -4.05 -4.08 3.62
CA HIS A 251 -4.63 -4.66 4.82
C HIS A 251 -4.33 -3.76 6.02
N ASP A 252 -5.38 -3.38 6.74
CA ASP A 252 -5.27 -2.69 8.01
C ASP A 252 -4.69 -3.60 9.10
N PHE A 253 -4.05 -3.04 10.11
CA PHE A 253 -3.47 -3.82 11.21
C PHE A 253 -4.57 -4.44 12.09
N PRO A 254 -4.66 -5.77 12.17
CA PRO A 254 -5.74 -6.45 12.91
C PRO A 254 -5.42 -6.69 14.40
N GLY A 255 -4.31 -6.12 14.91
CA GLY A 255 -3.83 -6.31 16.29
C GLY A 255 -2.60 -7.19 16.43
N THR A 256 -2.26 -8.03 15.44
CA THR A 256 -1.00 -8.79 15.38
C THR A 256 -0.48 -8.88 13.95
N LYS A 257 0.85 -8.83 13.78
CA LYS A 257 1.51 -8.92 12.45
C LYS A 257 1.24 -10.26 11.75
N GLU A 258 1.12 -11.35 12.50
CA GLU A 258 0.89 -12.69 11.96
C GLU A 258 -0.49 -12.83 11.31
N GLN A 259 -1.44 -11.98 11.69
CA GLN A 259 -2.80 -11.97 11.17
C GLN A 259 -3.05 -10.87 10.15
N ILE A 260 -2.00 -10.20 9.66
CA ILE A 260 -2.13 -9.02 8.80
C ILE A 260 -3.04 -9.24 7.58
N GLU A 261 -2.99 -10.40 6.96
CA GLU A 261 -3.82 -10.75 5.80
C GLU A 261 -5.32 -10.94 6.15
N GLN A 262 -5.68 -10.95 7.44
CA GLN A 262 -7.08 -10.96 7.92
C GLN A 262 -7.59 -9.54 8.16
N GLY A 263 -6.73 -8.53 8.15
CA GLY A 263 -7.10 -7.14 8.24
C GLY A 263 -8.01 -6.71 7.10
N ARG A 264 -9.02 -5.89 7.39
CA ARG A 264 -9.86 -5.29 6.35
C ARG A 264 -9.03 -4.31 5.52
N LYS A 265 -9.49 -4.01 4.32
CA LYS A 265 -8.87 -2.94 3.53
C LYS A 265 -9.15 -1.58 4.14
N ALA A 266 -8.10 -0.80 4.35
CA ALA A 266 -8.20 0.56 4.86
C ALA A 266 -7.17 1.47 4.21
N VAL A 267 -7.47 2.77 4.16
CA VAL A 267 -6.52 3.81 3.75
C VAL A 267 -6.78 5.08 4.56
N VAL A 268 -5.75 5.92 4.68
CA VAL A 268 -5.82 7.20 5.39
C VAL A 268 -5.53 8.34 4.42
N VAL A 269 -6.38 9.36 4.45
CA VAL A 269 -6.22 10.61 3.67
C VAL A 269 -6.17 11.78 4.64
N ILE A 270 -5.08 12.54 4.59
CA ILE A 270 -4.86 13.78 5.36
C ILE A 270 -5.09 14.96 4.41
N GLN A 271 -5.98 15.90 4.77
CA GLN A 271 -6.35 17.07 3.93
C GLN A 271 -5.96 18.39 4.57
#